data_8cead1e40e6bf464f34969fbb431d3a4
#
_entry.id   8cead1e40e6bf464f34969fbb431d3a4
#
_cell.length_a   1.000
_cell.length_b   1.000
_cell.length_c   1.000
_cell.angle_alpha   90.00
_cell.angle_beta   90.00
_cell.angle_gamma   90.00
#
_symmetry.space_group_name_H-M   'P 1'
#
loop_
_entity.id
_entity.type
_entity.pdbx_description
1 polymer ?
#
loop_
_entity_poly.entity_id
_entity_poly.type
_entity_poly.pdbx_seq_one_letter_code
_entity_poly.pdbx_strand_id
1 'polypeptide(L)'
;MKLFLIAILLVIHTGMNAQNLRTIFTNERDAVALFFPNTIRQGLTGSESFTFSYNRENPQHVGIVQGVKGDRSNLLVITENGDVFSYRLVYRKVLDTLNYFVAGTERIGNEAPASIFSGIDSISKVGSTKKPDPGKVDSLRYRKEHFRKFSSFHLKHNDNLLKKRRKQGLVLRLKDLIYDRTEVYALVEIGNRSGIDLETDYLKVFKVHGNNRRKSSYQKLPLDILYRHNFPDKVRDGESASFVVVLPKFTLGDSEKLMLELSELHGSRNIRLFYK
;
A
#
# COMPACT_ATOMS: atom_id res chain seq x y z
N MET A 1 0.44 -9.23 -57.38
CA MET A 1 1.34 -8.94 -56.26
C MET A 1 0.93 -7.73 -55.43
N LYS A 2 0.56 -6.57 -56.00
CA LYS A 2 0.13 -5.38 -55.25
C LYS A 2 -1.17 -5.53 -54.45
N LEU A 3 -2.17 -6.29 -54.93
CA LEU A 3 -3.42 -6.57 -54.22
C LEU A 3 -3.24 -7.49 -53.02
N PHE A 4 -2.27 -8.41 -53.06
CA PHE A 4 -1.97 -9.30 -51.95
C PHE A 4 -1.27 -8.59 -50.76
N LEU A 5 -0.45 -7.57 -51.08
CA LEU A 5 0.20 -6.72 -50.07
C LEU A 5 -0.80 -5.81 -49.32
N ILE A 6 -1.85 -5.32 -50.03
CA ILE A 6 -2.91 -4.51 -49.42
C ILE A 6 -3.78 -5.36 -48.45
N ALA A 7 -4.06 -6.63 -48.82
CA ALA A 7 -4.81 -7.53 -47.96
C ALA A 7 -4.05 -7.90 -46.68
N ILE A 8 -2.72 -8.02 -46.71
CA ILE A 8 -1.88 -8.28 -45.52
C ILE A 8 -1.84 -7.04 -44.60
N LEU A 9 -1.82 -5.82 -45.17
CA LEU A 9 -1.82 -4.58 -44.38
C LEU A 9 -3.14 -4.38 -43.60
N LEU A 10 -4.26 -4.90 -44.13
CA LEU A 10 -5.60 -4.77 -43.49
C LEU A 10 -5.79 -5.70 -42.29
N VAL A 11 -5.03 -6.81 -42.22
CA VAL A 11 -5.14 -7.81 -41.15
C VAL A 11 -4.39 -7.42 -39.87
N ILE A 12 -3.46 -6.46 -39.95
CA ILE A 12 -2.61 -6.05 -38.81
C ILE A 12 -3.34 -5.07 -37.86
N HIS A 13 -4.56 -4.60 -38.18
CA HIS A 13 -5.29 -3.58 -37.40
C HIS A 13 -6.26 -4.14 -36.35
N THR A 14 -6.26 -5.43 -36.03
CA THR A 14 -7.23 -6.03 -35.11
C THR A 14 -6.65 -6.34 -33.70
N GLY A 15 -5.81 -5.48 -33.15
CA GLY A 15 -5.18 -5.71 -31.85
C GLY A 15 -5.24 -4.59 -30.82
N MET A 16 -6.02 -3.52 -31.06
CA MET A 16 -6.20 -2.50 -30.01
C MET A 16 -7.32 -2.93 -29.07
N ASN A 17 -6.97 -3.66 -27.99
CA ASN A 17 -7.85 -3.84 -26.85
C ASN A 17 -8.04 -2.47 -26.18
N ALA A 18 -9.04 -1.69 -26.61
CA ALA A 18 -9.51 -0.53 -25.89
C ALA A 18 -10.04 -1.03 -24.52
N GLN A 19 -9.51 -0.51 -23.42
CA GLN A 19 -10.02 -0.82 -22.09
C GLN A 19 -11.50 -0.46 -22.03
N ASN A 20 -12.36 -1.45 -21.85
CA ASN A 20 -13.79 -1.24 -21.74
C ASN A 20 -14.12 -0.76 -20.32
N LEU A 21 -14.02 0.57 -20.10
CA LEU A 21 -14.31 1.17 -18.81
C LEU A 21 -15.81 1.08 -18.51
N ARG A 22 -16.15 0.55 -17.33
CA ARG A 22 -17.52 0.55 -16.82
C ARG A 22 -18.02 1.98 -16.71
N THR A 23 -19.26 2.24 -17.15
CA THR A 23 -19.88 3.55 -17.07
C THR A 23 -20.68 3.67 -15.79
N ILE A 24 -20.47 4.76 -15.06
CA ILE A 24 -21.22 5.18 -13.88
C ILE A 24 -22.08 6.37 -14.29
N PHE A 25 -23.38 6.26 -14.10
CA PHE A 25 -24.32 7.34 -14.33
C PHE A 25 -24.55 8.12 -13.06
N THR A 26 -24.57 9.44 -13.14
CA THR A 26 -24.76 10.33 -12.00
C THR A 26 -25.61 11.54 -12.37
N ASN A 27 -26.18 12.22 -11.40
CA ASN A 27 -26.86 13.50 -11.53
C ASN A 27 -26.58 14.41 -10.32
N GLU A 28 -27.20 15.59 -10.30
CA GLU A 28 -27.05 16.57 -9.24
C GLU A 28 -27.92 16.31 -7.99
N ARG A 29 -28.87 15.37 -8.08
CA ARG A 29 -29.89 15.14 -7.04
C ARG A 29 -29.60 13.91 -6.21
N ASP A 30 -29.07 12.87 -6.85
CA ASP A 30 -28.88 11.57 -6.25
C ASP A 30 -27.42 11.36 -5.86
N ALA A 31 -27.19 10.81 -4.68
CA ALA A 31 -25.87 10.39 -4.24
C ALA A 31 -25.61 8.96 -4.77
N VAL A 32 -24.66 8.82 -5.69
CA VAL A 32 -24.24 7.52 -6.23
C VAL A 32 -23.07 6.99 -5.43
N ALA A 33 -23.26 5.89 -4.70
CA ALA A 33 -22.23 5.28 -3.86
C ALA A 33 -21.46 4.18 -4.59
N LEU A 34 -20.13 4.23 -4.52
CA LEU A 34 -19.23 3.18 -4.98
C LEU A 34 -18.55 2.53 -3.78
N PHE A 35 -18.70 1.21 -3.63
CA PHE A 35 -18.08 0.43 -2.57
C PHE A 35 -16.89 -0.36 -3.12
N PHE A 36 -15.68 -0.01 -2.67
CA PHE A 36 -14.43 -0.61 -3.12
C PHE A 36 -14.01 -1.77 -2.20
N PRO A 37 -13.25 -2.75 -2.72
CA PRO A 37 -12.76 -3.89 -1.93
C PRO A 37 -11.78 -3.47 -0.83
N ASN A 38 -11.07 -2.35 -1.03
CA ASN A 38 -10.14 -1.77 -0.06
C ASN A 38 -10.46 -0.29 0.18
N THR A 39 -9.98 0.27 1.30
CA THR A 39 -10.19 1.67 1.66
C THR A 39 -9.64 2.63 0.61
N ILE A 40 -10.35 3.72 0.34
CA ILE A 40 -9.98 4.71 -0.68
C ILE A 40 -8.89 5.62 -0.11
N ARG A 41 -7.75 5.67 -0.81
CA ARG A 41 -6.67 6.60 -0.51
C ARG A 41 -6.77 7.88 -1.34
N GLN A 42 -7.10 7.75 -2.63
CA GLN A 42 -7.20 8.87 -3.56
C GLN A 42 -8.31 8.66 -4.57
N GLY A 43 -9.02 9.74 -4.90
CA GLY A 43 -10.02 9.76 -5.95
C GLY A 43 -9.96 11.07 -6.72
N LEU A 44 -10.00 11.00 -8.04
CA LEU A 44 -9.89 12.15 -8.96
C LEU A 44 -10.93 12.04 -10.06
N THR A 45 -11.61 13.14 -10.33
CA THR A 45 -12.47 13.30 -11.51
C THR A 45 -11.74 14.12 -12.57
N GLY A 46 -11.93 13.78 -13.84
CA GLY A 46 -11.28 14.48 -14.95
C GLY A 46 -11.97 15.77 -15.38
N SER A 47 -13.13 16.11 -14.80
CA SER A 47 -13.90 17.34 -15.11
C SER A 47 -14.56 17.87 -13.85
N GLU A 48 -14.65 19.18 -13.73
CA GLU A 48 -15.36 19.90 -12.65
C GLU A 48 -16.87 19.64 -12.64
N SER A 49 -17.45 19.15 -13.74
CA SER A 49 -18.85 18.75 -13.80
C SER A 49 -19.19 17.55 -12.93
N PHE A 50 -18.19 16.84 -12.40
CA PHE A 50 -18.35 15.68 -11.54
C PHE A 50 -17.54 15.84 -10.26
N THR A 51 -18.15 15.46 -9.15
CA THR A 51 -17.51 15.47 -7.83
C THR A 51 -17.44 14.06 -7.27
N PHE A 52 -16.29 13.67 -6.76
CA PHE A 52 -16.08 12.45 -6.00
C PHE A 52 -15.67 12.78 -4.58
N SER A 53 -16.49 12.42 -3.63
CA SER A 53 -16.29 12.67 -2.20
C SER A 53 -16.01 11.37 -1.46
N TYR A 54 -15.00 11.35 -0.62
CA TYR A 54 -14.63 10.23 0.26
C TYR A 54 -13.97 10.75 1.53
N ASN A 55 -13.98 9.95 2.60
CA ASN A 55 -13.37 10.36 3.85
C ASN A 55 -11.85 10.21 3.78
N ARG A 56 -11.11 11.33 3.82
CA ARG A 56 -9.64 11.37 3.78
C ARG A 56 -9.00 11.22 5.17
N GLU A 57 -9.71 11.59 6.21
CA GLU A 57 -9.21 11.55 7.61
C GLU A 57 -9.32 10.12 8.16
N ASN A 58 -10.46 9.46 7.89
CA ASN A 58 -10.72 8.08 8.26
C ASN A 58 -11.03 7.28 6.97
N PRO A 59 -10.03 6.70 6.29
CA PRO A 59 -10.23 5.99 5.04
C PRO A 59 -11.31 4.92 5.14
N GLN A 60 -12.27 4.96 4.22
CA GLN A 60 -13.40 4.05 4.13
C GLN A 60 -13.48 3.39 2.76
N HIS A 61 -14.24 2.30 2.67
CA HIS A 61 -14.46 1.57 1.43
C HIS A 61 -15.44 2.27 0.47
N VAL A 62 -16.09 3.35 0.91
CA VAL A 62 -17.16 4.02 0.16
C VAL A 62 -16.74 5.41 -0.29
N GLY A 63 -17.07 5.73 -1.55
CA GLY A 63 -17.00 7.09 -2.09
C GLY A 63 -18.31 7.44 -2.78
N ILE A 64 -18.67 8.71 -2.78
CA ILE A 64 -19.90 9.25 -3.36
C ILE A 64 -19.57 10.04 -4.61
N VAL A 65 -20.27 9.75 -5.71
CA VAL A 65 -20.18 10.50 -6.96
C VAL A 65 -21.47 11.29 -7.17
N GLN A 66 -21.32 12.53 -7.55
CA GLN A 66 -22.40 13.40 -8.06
C GLN A 66 -21.92 14.11 -9.32
N GLY A 67 -22.83 14.52 -10.17
CA GLY A 67 -22.48 15.25 -11.40
C GLY A 67 -23.58 16.16 -11.87
N VAL A 68 -23.20 17.26 -12.47
CA VAL A 68 -24.12 18.17 -13.18
C VAL A 68 -24.10 17.90 -14.66
N LYS A 69 -25.12 18.39 -15.39
CA LYS A 69 -25.19 18.24 -16.84
C LYS A 69 -23.95 18.85 -17.49
N GLY A 70 -23.21 18.05 -18.21
CA GLY A 70 -21.96 18.42 -18.91
C GLY A 70 -21.44 17.28 -19.75
N ASP A 71 -20.20 17.44 -20.26
CA ASP A 71 -19.52 16.42 -21.02
C ASP A 71 -19.17 15.21 -20.13
N ARG A 72 -19.06 14.04 -20.76
CA ARG A 72 -18.58 12.82 -20.08
C ARG A 72 -17.15 13.02 -19.55
N SER A 73 -16.86 12.41 -18.42
CA SER A 73 -15.55 12.46 -17.80
C SER A 73 -15.10 11.06 -17.37
N ASN A 74 -14.02 11.00 -16.61
CA ASN A 74 -13.58 9.79 -15.97
C ASN A 74 -13.44 9.99 -14.45
N LEU A 75 -13.51 8.88 -13.72
CA LEU A 75 -13.15 8.78 -12.30
C LEU A 75 -11.99 7.83 -12.18
N LEU A 76 -10.91 8.27 -11.55
CA LEU A 76 -9.79 7.44 -11.14
C LEU A 76 -9.81 7.29 -9.61
N VAL A 77 -9.79 6.05 -9.12
CA VAL A 77 -9.72 5.75 -7.69
C VAL A 77 -8.52 4.87 -7.40
N ILE A 78 -7.75 5.24 -6.37
CA ILE A 78 -6.61 4.49 -5.89
C ILE A 78 -6.88 4.12 -4.44
N THR A 79 -6.78 2.85 -4.13
CA THR A 79 -7.01 2.31 -2.79
C THR A 79 -5.72 2.23 -1.97
N GLU A 80 -5.81 2.00 -0.66
CA GLU A 80 -4.67 1.94 0.25
C GLU A 80 -3.62 0.87 -0.14
N ASN A 81 -4.06 -0.23 -0.74
CA ASN A 81 -3.16 -1.27 -1.26
C ASN A 81 -2.58 -0.96 -2.65
N GLY A 82 -2.84 0.25 -3.19
CA GLY A 82 -2.35 0.72 -4.48
C GLY A 82 -3.15 0.26 -5.69
N ASP A 83 -4.25 -0.47 -5.52
CA ASP A 83 -5.10 -0.88 -6.64
C ASP A 83 -5.75 0.32 -7.30
N VAL A 84 -5.70 0.35 -8.63
CA VAL A 84 -6.21 1.43 -9.47
C VAL A 84 -7.47 0.99 -10.18
N PHE A 85 -8.54 1.76 -10.00
CA PHE A 85 -9.83 1.59 -10.66
C PHE A 85 -10.14 2.81 -11.51
N SER A 86 -10.70 2.60 -12.71
CA SER A 86 -11.09 3.69 -13.60
C SER A 86 -12.48 3.46 -14.16
N TYR A 87 -13.27 4.51 -14.16
CA TYR A 87 -14.66 4.50 -14.61
C TYR A 87 -14.91 5.66 -15.56
N ARG A 88 -15.90 5.49 -16.46
CA ARG A 88 -16.45 6.59 -17.26
C ARG A 88 -17.61 7.19 -16.49
N LEU A 89 -17.61 8.51 -16.30
CA LEU A 89 -18.71 9.26 -15.71
C LEU A 89 -19.58 9.88 -16.79
N VAL A 90 -20.88 9.69 -16.70
CA VAL A 90 -21.88 10.22 -17.63
C VAL A 90 -23.07 10.76 -16.86
N TYR A 91 -23.47 11.99 -17.19
CA TYR A 91 -24.70 12.57 -16.64
C TYR A 91 -25.95 11.85 -17.19
N ARG A 92 -26.89 11.52 -16.30
CA ARG A 92 -28.20 10.99 -16.66
C ARG A 92 -29.25 11.52 -15.69
N LYS A 93 -30.32 12.13 -16.19
CA LYS A 93 -31.36 12.78 -15.39
C LYS A 93 -32.09 11.82 -14.41
N VAL A 94 -32.32 10.58 -14.82
CA VAL A 94 -32.94 9.52 -14.01
C VAL A 94 -31.97 8.36 -13.86
N LEU A 95 -31.71 7.92 -12.64
CA LEU A 95 -30.76 6.86 -12.34
C LEU A 95 -31.48 5.57 -11.97
N ASP A 96 -31.08 4.47 -12.58
CA ASP A 96 -31.60 3.13 -12.28
C ASP A 96 -30.79 2.44 -11.16
N THR A 97 -29.58 2.92 -10.90
CA THR A 97 -28.64 2.32 -9.93
C THR A 97 -27.95 3.41 -9.15
N LEU A 98 -28.06 3.37 -7.82
CA LEU A 98 -27.43 4.31 -6.90
C LEU A 98 -26.24 3.71 -6.15
N ASN A 99 -26.11 2.39 -6.11
CA ASN A 99 -25.07 1.71 -5.36
C ASN A 99 -24.30 0.75 -6.28
N TYR A 100 -23.00 0.96 -6.40
CA TYR A 100 -22.09 0.15 -7.20
C TYR A 100 -21.11 -0.58 -6.28
N PHE A 101 -21.19 -1.91 -6.26
CA PHE A 101 -20.19 -2.74 -5.61
C PHE A 101 -19.10 -3.08 -6.62
N VAL A 102 -17.89 -2.62 -6.31
CA VAL A 102 -16.71 -2.77 -7.16
C VAL A 102 -16.03 -4.09 -6.85
N ALA A 103 -15.95 -4.96 -7.84
CA ALA A 103 -15.20 -6.20 -7.70
C ALA A 103 -13.70 -5.96 -7.82
N GLY A 104 -12.88 -6.72 -7.09
CA GLY A 104 -11.41 -6.66 -7.21
C GLY A 104 -10.90 -6.94 -8.64
N THR A 105 -11.69 -7.65 -9.46
CA THR A 105 -11.41 -7.93 -10.88
C THR A 105 -11.56 -6.72 -11.79
N GLU A 106 -12.27 -5.66 -11.35
CA GLU A 106 -12.43 -4.40 -12.11
C GLU A 106 -11.16 -3.51 -12.03
N ARG A 107 -10.17 -3.91 -11.23
CA ARG A 107 -8.88 -3.24 -11.15
C ARG A 107 -8.20 -3.20 -12.52
N ILE A 108 -7.82 -2.00 -12.96
CA ILE A 108 -7.08 -1.79 -14.22
C ILE A 108 -5.56 -1.92 -14.06
N GLY A 109 -5.06 -1.82 -12.81
CA GLY A 109 -3.65 -1.92 -12.48
C GLY A 109 -3.38 -1.70 -10.99
N ASN A 110 -2.12 -1.59 -10.63
CA ASN A 110 -1.69 -1.17 -9.31
C ASN A 110 -0.60 -0.10 -9.51
N GLU A 111 -0.69 1.02 -8.79
CA GLU A 111 0.25 2.14 -8.92
C GLU A 111 1.64 1.84 -8.38
N ALA A 112 1.73 0.98 -7.38
CA ALA A 112 3.02 0.47 -6.96
C ALA A 112 3.58 -0.40 -8.10
N PRO A 113 4.78 -0.11 -8.63
CA PRO A 113 5.44 -1.01 -9.56
C PRO A 113 5.51 -2.35 -8.85
N ALA A 114 4.77 -3.34 -9.37
CA ALA A 114 4.49 -4.63 -8.79
C ALA A 114 5.36 -4.96 -7.55
N SER A 115 4.97 -4.46 -6.38
CA SER A 115 5.41 -5.07 -5.16
C SER A 115 4.75 -6.43 -5.20
N ILE A 116 5.54 -7.43 -5.57
CA ILE A 116 5.20 -8.83 -5.85
C ILE A 116 4.48 -9.49 -4.64
N PHE A 117 4.10 -8.72 -3.63
CA PHE A 117 3.67 -9.17 -2.30
C PHE A 117 2.23 -8.86 -1.91
N SER A 118 1.47 -8.06 -2.67
CA SER A 118 0.06 -7.76 -2.33
C SER A 118 -0.93 -8.90 -2.65
N GLY A 119 -0.45 -10.08 -3.06
CA GLY A 119 -1.25 -11.22 -3.49
C GLY A 119 -1.31 -12.42 -2.55
N ILE A 120 -0.69 -12.38 -1.35
CA ILE A 120 -0.52 -13.60 -0.54
C ILE A 120 -1.56 -13.72 0.59
N ASP A 121 -2.17 -12.64 1.03
CA ASP A 121 -3.18 -12.70 2.12
C ASP A 121 -4.62 -13.02 1.66
N SER A 122 -4.83 -13.28 0.36
CA SER A 122 -6.18 -13.55 -0.20
C SER A 122 -6.32 -14.94 -0.84
N ILE A 123 -5.51 -15.94 -0.45
CA ILE A 123 -5.77 -17.32 -0.85
C ILE A 123 -6.62 -18.02 0.23
N SER A 124 -7.85 -17.55 0.37
CA SER A 124 -8.92 -18.35 0.94
C SER A 124 -10.20 -18.07 0.16
N LYS A 125 -10.55 -19.04 -0.68
CA LYS A 125 -11.82 -19.22 -1.39
C LYS A 125 -12.18 -18.18 -2.45
N VAL A 126 -11.95 -18.49 -3.73
CA VAL A 126 -12.99 -18.74 -4.75
C VAL A 126 -12.30 -19.34 -5.99
N GLY A 127 -12.82 -20.44 -6.49
CA GLY A 127 -12.34 -21.12 -7.68
C GLY A 127 -12.50 -20.26 -8.94
N SER A 128 -11.38 -20.04 -9.61
CA SER A 128 -11.33 -19.68 -11.03
C SER A 128 -10.08 -20.28 -11.63
N THR A 129 -10.30 -21.19 -12.55
CA THR A 129 -9.34 -21.97 -13.30
C THR A 129 -8.51 -21.09 -14.27
N LYS A 130 -7.47 -20.43 -13.77
CA LYS A 130 -6.26 -20.11 -14.54
C LYS A 130 -5.09 -20.63 -13.77
N LYS A 131 -4.49 -21.69 -14.31
CA LYS A 131 -3.26 -22.31 -13.81
C LYS A 131 -2.19 -21.22 -13.67
N PRO A 132 -1.66 -20.94 -12.46
CA PRO A 132 -0.56 -19.97 -12.29
C PRO A 132 0.64 -20.46 -13.08
N ASP A 133 1.37 -19.54 -13.69
CA ASP A 133 2.64 -19.83 -14.35
C ASP A 133 3.60 -20.42 -13.30
N PRO A 134 4.04 -21.67 -13.42
CA PRO A 134 4.84 -22.36 -12.42
C PRO A 134 6.14 -21.61 -12.08
N GLY A 135 6.75 -20.93 -13.05
CA GLY A 135 8.00 -20.20 -12.85
C GLY A 135 7.87 -18.94 -11.98
N LYS A 136 6.68 -18.33 -11.93
CA LYS A 136 6.43 -17.12 -11.14
C LYS A 136 6.12 -17.44 -9.67
N VAL A 137 5.43 -18.53 -9.43
CA VAL A 137 5.11 -19.00 -8.06
C VAL A 137 6.39 -19.48 -7.36
N ASP A 138 7.26 -20.18 -8.06
CA ASP A 138 8.53 -20.66 -7.50
C ASP A 138 9.48 -19.50 -7.14
N SER A 139 9.55 -18.43 -7.95
CA SER A 139 10.41 -17.28 -7.66
C SER A 139 9.96 -16.50 -6.42
N LEU A 140 8.65 -16.35 -6.20
CA LEU A 140 8.09 -15.70 -5.03
C LEU A 140 8.31 -16.50 -3.73
N ARG A 141 8.10 -17.81 -3.82
CA ARG A 141 8.35 -18.74 -2.71
C ARG A 141 9.82 -18.74 -2.31
N TYR A 142 10.72 -18.75 -3.30
CA TYR A 142 12.17 -18.70 -3.07
C TYR A 142 12.60 -17.41 -2.39
N ARG A 143 12.06 -16.26 -2.82
CA ARG A 143 12.36 -14.94 -2.23
C ARG A 143 11.87 -14.82 -0.78
N LYS A 144 10.67 -15.30 -0.47
CA LYS A 144 10.12 -15.32 0.89
C LYS A 144 10.96 -16.21 1.81
N GLU A 145 11.40 -17.36 1.31
CA GLU A 145 12.26 -18.27 2.05
C GLU A 145 13.66 -17.66 2.29
N HIS A 146 14.20 -16.93 1.32
CA HIS A 146 15.43 -16.15 1.49
C HIS A 146 15.25 -15.09 2.59
N PHE A 147 14.18 -14.30 2.57
CA PHE A 147 13.90 -13.32 3.61
C PHE A 147 13.83 -13.96 5.00
N ARG A 148 13.14 -15.07 5.12
CA ARG A 148 13.01 -15.82 6.36
C ARG A 148 14.37 -16.30 6.91
N LYS A 149 15.17 -16.96 6.07
CA LYS A 149 16.48 -17.50 6.46
C LYS A 149 17.46 -16.40 6.82
N PHE A 150 17.56 -15.37 5.99
CA PHE A 150 18.44 -14.22 6.18
C PHE A 150 18.08 -13.46 7.48
N SER A 151 16.80 -13.17 7.68
CA SER A 151 16.32 -12.52 8.91
C SER A 151 16.61 -13.35 10.16
N SER A 152 16.33 -14.66 10.14
CA SER A 152 16.60 -15.57 11.26
C SER A 152 18.08 -15.63 11.60
N PHE A 153 18.97 -15.65 10.61
CA PHE A 153 20.41 -15.68 10.79
C PHE A 153 20.89 -14.41 11.52
N HIS A 154 20.50 -13.24 11.01
CA HIS A 154 20.95 -11.96 11.57
C HIS A 154 20.34 -11.65 12.94
N LEU A 155 19.12 -12.09 13.26
CA LEU A 155 18.56 -11.95 14.60
C LEU A 155 19.38 -12.72 15.65
N LYS A 156 20.00 -13.83 15.29
CA LYS A 156 20.79 -14.65 16.22
C LYS A 156 22.23 -14.15 16.39
N HIS A 157 22.79 -13.48 15.40
CA HIS A 157 24.23 -13.18 15.34
C HIS A 157 24.54 -11.68 15.36
N ASN A 158 23.56 -10.81 15.60
CA ASN A 158 23.76 -9.36 15.59
C ASN A 158 23.45 -8.73 16.94
N ASP A 159 24.48 -8.21 17.60
CA ASP A 159 24.40 -7.47 18.87
C ASP A 159 24.63 -5.96 18.72
N ASN A 160 24.64 -5.45 17.50
CA ASN A 160 24.83 -4.02 17.23
C ASN A 160 23.69 -3.18 17.85
N LEU A 161 23.94 -1.90 18.03
CA LEU A 161 22.93 -0.92 18.42
C LEU A 161 23.21 0.41 17.71
N LEU A 162 22.45 0.67 16.64
CA LEU A 162 22.56 1.91 15.89
C LEU A 162 21.85 3.07 16.59
N LYS A 163 20.64 2.84 17.10
CA LYS A 163 19.83 3.89 17.74
C LYS A 163 18.83 3.32 18.72
N LYS A 164 18.55 4.12 19.77
CA LYS A 164 17.58 3.78 20.83
C LYS A 164 16.69 4.98 21.15
N ARG A 165 15.42 4.72 21.39
CA ARG A 165 14.45 5.70 21.87
C ARG A 165 13.63 5.13 23.02
N ARG A 166 13.35 5.95 24.03
CA ARG A 166 12.43 5.62 25.13
C ARG A 166 11.27 6.60 25.16
N LYS A 167 10.07 6.10 25.38
CA LYS A 167 8.88 6.90 25.57
C LYS A 167 7.77 6.07 26.23
N GLN A 168 7.12 6.58 27.28
CA GLN A 168 5.98 5.95 27.96
C GLN A 168 6.26 4.49 28.40
N GLY A 169 7.44 4.23 28.96
CA GLY A 169 7.85 2.89 29.35
C GLY A 169 8.28 1.96 28.22
N LEU A 170 8.05 2.35 26.95
CA LEU A 170 8.51 1.58 25.80
C LEU A 170 9.93 1.96 25.41
N VAL A 171 10.67 0.99 24.92
CA VAL A 171 12.05 1.15 24.43
C VAL A 171 12.13 0.56 23.03
N LEU A 172 12.27 1.40 22.03
CA LEU A 172 12.49 0.97 20.64
C LEU A 172 13.98 1.09 20.31
N ARG A 173 14.58 0.02 19.78
CA ARG A 173 15.98 -0.05 19.37
C ARG A 173 16.06 -0.45 17.91
N LEU A 174 16.79 0.33 17.12
CA LEU A 174 17.27 -0.10 15.81
C LEU A 174 18.64 -0.73 16.05
N LYS A 175 18.72 -2.03 15.88
CA LYS A 175 19.93 -2.82 16.13
C LYS A 175 20.88 -2.68 14.93
N ASP A 176 20.36 -2.88 13.71
CA ASP A 176 21.18 -2.83 12.50
C ASP A 176 20.35 -2.53 11.26
N LEU A 177 21.03 -2.13 10.17
CA LEU A 177 20.51 -1.97 8.81
C LEU A 177 21.42 -2.73 7.85
N ILE A 178 21.01 -3.91 7.41
CA ILE A 178 21.80 -4.79 6.56
C ILE A 178 21.30 -4.71 5.13
N TYR A 179 22.19 -4.34 4.22
CA TYR A 179 21.89 -4.23 2.80
C TYR A 179 22.22 -5.55 2.10
N ASP A 180 21.23 -6.16 1.48
CA ASP A 180 21.40 -7.35 0.65
C ASP A 180 20.66 -7.16 -0.68
N ARG A 181 21.41 -7.18 -1.79
CA ARG A 181 20.90 -7.01 -3.17
C ARG A 181 20.00 -5.76 -3.33
N THR A 182 18.69 -5.96 -3.45
CA THR A 182 17.67 -4.93 -3.66
C THR A 182 16.86 -4.62 -2.40
N GLU A 183 17.27 -5.16 -1.25
CA GLU A 183 16.57 -5.02 0.02
C GLU A 183 17.47 -4.47 1.12
N VAL A 184 16.79 -3.93 2.15
CA VAL A 184 17.39 -3.53 3.43
C VAL A 184 16.66 -4.24 4.56
N TYR A 185 17.39 -4.92 5.41
CA TYR A 185 16.89 -5.61 6.58
C TYR A 185 17.12 -4.74 7.81
N ALA A 186 16.06 -4.17 8.36
CA ALA A 186 16.12 -3.41 9.59
C ALA A 186 15.87 -4.36 10.78
N LEU A 187 16.90 -4.57 11.59
CA LEU A 187 16.83 -5.35 12.82
C LEU A 187 16.35 -4.44 13.93
N VAL A 188 15.21 -4.77 14.51
CA VAL A 188 14.52 -3.94 15.49
C VAL A 188 14.24 -4.75 16.76
N GLU A 189 14.35 -4.10 17.91
CA GLU A 189 13.95 -4.65 19.19
C GLU A 189 13.01 -3.68 19.89
N ILE A 190 11.91 -4.20 20.43
CA ILE A 190 11.01 -3.47 21.30
C ILE A 190 11.07 -4.07 22.71
N GLY A 191 11.30 -3.23 23.72
CA GLY A 191 11.20 -3.58 25.12
C GLY A 191 10.03 -2.84 25.77
N ASN A 192 9.27 -3.53 26.58
CA ASN A 192 8.19 -2.98 27.35
C ASN A 192 8.56 -2.93 28.84
N ARG A 193 8.51 -1.75 29.45
CA ARG A 193 8.73 -1.48 30.88
C ARG A 193 7.73 -0.43 31.35
N SER A 194 6.48 -0.60 30.98
CA SER A 194 5.43 0.41 31.23
C SER A 194 4.46 0.02 32.34
N GLY A 195 4.64 -1.16 32.95
CA GLY A 195 3.74 -1.70 33.98
C GLY A 195 2.52 -2.43 33.40
N ILE A 196 2.30 -2.40 32.09
CA ILE A 196 1.20 -3.08 31.41
C ILE A 196 1.66 -3.68 30.08
N ASP A 197 1.00 -4.73 29.61
CA ASP A 197 1.30 -5.35 28.33
C ASP A 197 1.14 -4.37 27.16
N LEU A 198 1.95 -4.53 26.14
CA LEU A 198 1.86 -3.80 24.90
C LEU A 198 1.28 -4.72 23.84
N GLU A 199 0.12 -4.38 23.31
CA GLU A 199 -0.42 -4.99 22.09
C GLU A 199 -0.03 -4.10 20.91
N THR A 200 0.67 -4.68 19.92
CA THR A 200 1.18 -3.91 18.79
C THR A 200 0.14 -3.83 17.69
N ASP A 201 -0.15 -2.61 17.21
CA ASP A 201 -1.00 -2.36 16.05
C ASP A 201 -0.16 -2.40 14.77
N TYR A 202 0.69 -1.40 14.58
CA TYR A 202 1.53 -1.32 13.40
C TYR A 202 2.94 -0.81 13.70
N LEU A 203 3.86 -1.23 12.85
CA LEU A 203 5.13 -0.56 12.62
C LEU A 203 5.11 0.05 11.21
N LYS A 204 5.28 1.36 11.10
CA LYS A 204 5.48 2.08 9.84
C LYS A 204 6.92 2.58 9.75
N VAL A 205 7.48 2.55 8.55
CA VAL A 205 8.84 3.03 8.29
C VAL A 205 8.77 4.14 7.26
N PHE A 206 9.54 5.21 7.51
CA PHE A 206 9.53 6.39 6.64
C PHE A 206 10.94 6.90 6.40
N LYS A 207 11.15 7.42 5.22
CA LYS A 207 12.25 8.34 4.92
C LYS A 207 11.74 9.75 5.15
N VAL A 208 12.35 10.51 6.05
CA VAL A 208 11.95 11.86 6.41
C VAL A 208 13.01 12.86 6.04
N HIS A 209 12.59 13.97 5.45
CA HIS A 209 13.43 15.09 5.07
C HIS A 209 12.99 16.37 5.78
N GLY A 210 13.93 17.24 6.15
CA GLY A 210 13.64 18.51 6.80
C GLY A 210 13.46 18.44 8.33
N ASN A 211 13.11 19.56 8.94
CA ASN A 211 12.95 19.70 10.40
C ASN A 211 11.54 20.19 10.74
N ASN A 212 10.79 19.39 11.48
CA ASN A 212 9.42 19.72 11.92
C ASN A 212 9.33 20.94 12.87
N ARG A 213 10.46 21.41 13.44
CA ARG A 213 10.50 22.56 14.35
C ARG A 213 10.73 23.90 13.66
N ARG A 214 11.24 23.89 12.45
CA ARG A 214 11.40 25.09 11.60
C ARG A 214 10.34 25.01 10.52
N LYS A 215 9.76 26.13 10.09
CA LYS A 215 8.80 26.22 8.96
C LYS A 215 9.41 25.81 7.60
N SER A 216 10.44 24.97 7.61
CA SER A 216 11.03 24.32 6.45
C SER A 216 10.22 23.10 6.05
N SER A 217 10.15 22.83 4.78
CA SER A 217 9.45 21.72 4.17
C SER A 217 9.79 20.38 4.86
N TYR A 218 8.88 19.87 5.68
CA TYR A 218 8.97 18.55 6.28
C TYR A 218 8.25 17.56 5.39
N GLN A 219 9.00 16.62 4.82
CA GLN A 219 8.45 15.55 3.99
C GLN A 219 8.60 14.20 4.71
N LYS A 220 7.55 13.40 4.66
CA LYS A 220 7.48 12.07 5.26
C LYS A 220 7.07 11.09 4.16
N LEU A 221 8.05 10.37 3.60
CA LEU A 221 7.85 9.41 2.52
C LEU A 221 7.78 8.00 3.12
N PRO A 222 6.66 7.27 2.99
CA PRO A 222 6.56 5.90 3.50
C PRO A 222 7.50 4.97 2.73
N LEU A 223 8.07 4.01 3.44
CA LEU A 223 8.80 2.87 2.88
C LEU A 223 7.94 1.62 3.10
N ASP A 224 7.59 0.96 2.01
CA ASP A 224 6.77 -0.25 2.06
C ASP A 224 7.53 -1.40 2.73
N ILE A 225 6.87 -2.09 3.66
CA ILE A 225 7.44 -3.25 4.31
C ILE A 225 7.18 -4.48 3.44
N LEU A 226 8.24 -5.01 2.82
CA LEU A 226 8.19 -6.20 1.95
C LEU A 226 7.95 -7.50 2.73
N TYR A 227 8.48 -7.58 3.96
CA TYR A 227 8.36 -8.76 4.80
C TYR A 227 8.58 -8.42 6.27
N ARG A 228 7.83 -9.05 7.16
CA ARG A 228 8.03 -8.99 8.61
C ARG A 228 8.42 -10.37 9.12
N HIS A 229 9.49 -10.42 9.90
CA HIS A 229 9.97 -11.64 10.54
C HIS A 229 9.90 -11.50 12.04
N ASN A 230 9.17 -12.38 12.71
CA ASN A 230 8.97 -12.38 14.17
C ASN A 230 8.42 -11.05 14.74
N PHE A 231 7.62 -10.32 13.96
CA PHE A 231 6.95 -9.12 14.48
C PHE A 231 5.98 -9.54 15.59
N PRO A 232 6.11 -9.00 16.82
CA PRO A 232 5.29 -9.44 17.95
C PRO A 232 3.91 -8.79 17.89
N ASP A 233 2.86 -9.56 18.08
CA ASP A 233 1.51 -9.03 18.30
C ASP A 233 1.38 -8.45 19.72
N LYS A 234 2.15 -9.01 20.68
CA LYS A 234 2.12 -8.62 22.09
C LYS A 234 3.52 -8.70 22.73
N VAL A 235 3.85 -7.71 23.54
CA VAL A 235 5.07 -7.69 24.38
C VAL A 235 4.65 -7.47 25.83
N ARG A 236 4.86 -8.46 26.70
CA ARG A 236 4.51 -8.36 28.12
C ARG A 236 5.35 -7.33 28.85
N ASP A 237 4.84 -6.83 29.96
CA ASP A 237 5.65 -5.95 30.81
C ASP A 237 6.91 -6.66 31.30
N GLY A 238 8.04 -5.94 31.28
CA GLY A 238 9.37 -6.48 31.59
C GLY A 238 10.07 -7.20 30.44
N GLU A 239 9.35 -7.60 29.38
CA GLU A 239 9.89 -8.36 28.25
C GLU A 239 10.42 -7.49 27.11
N SER A 240 11.18 -8.13 26.22
CA SER A 240 11.63 -7.54 24.94
C SER A 240 11.43 -8.55 23.80
N ALA A 241 11.10 -8.05 22.63
CA ALA A 241 10.95 -8.84 21.42
C ALA A 241 11.82 -8.26 20.30
N SER A 242 12.56 -9.13 19.60
CA SER A 242 13.39 -8.77 18.46
C SER A 242 12.78 -9.29 17.16
N PHE A 243 12.77 -8.46 16.13
CA PHE A 243 12.18 -8.77 14.85
C PHE A 243 12.92 -8.07 13.72
N VAL A 244 12.63 -8.48 12.46
CA VAL A 244 13.19 -7.86 11.27
C VAL A 244 12.07 -7.36 10.38
N VAL A 245 12.23 -6.17 9.82
CA VAL A 245 11.44 -5.68 8.70
C VAL A 245 12.33 -5.56 7.46
N VAL A 246 11.86 -6.14 6.35
CA VAL A 246 12.55 -6.07 5.06
C VAL A 246 11.91 -4.95 4.25
N LEU A 247 12.73 -4.05 3.75
CA LEU A 247 12.36 -2.85 3.01
C LEU A 247 12.98 -2.89 1.61
N PRO A 248 12.43 -2.20 0.62
CA PRO A 248 13.14 -1.92 -0.62
C PRO A 248 14.44 -1.17 -0.31
N LYS A 249 15.47 -1.38 -1.11
CA LYS A 249 16.76 -0.68 -0.96
C LYS A 249 16.55 0.83 -1.03
N PHE A 250 17.08 1.53 -0.05
CA PHE A 250 17.08 2.98 0.01
C PHE A 250 18.44 3.51 0.48
N THR A 251 18.69 4.76 0.19
CA THR A 251 19.82 5.53 0.72
C THR A 251 19.30 6.76 1.43
N LEU A 252 20.02 7.22 2.44
CA LEU A 252 19.71 8.45 3.16
C LEU A 252 20.68 9.55 2.72
N GLY A 253 20.12 10.62 2.15
CA GLY A 253 20.86 11.85 1.86
C GLY A 253 21.23 12.62 3.13
N ASP A 254 22.00 13.72 3.00
CA ASP A 254 22.58 14.45 4.16
C ASP A 254 21.51 15.02 5.12
N SER A 255 20.38 15.42 4.63
CA SER A 255 19.25 15.97 5.40
C SER A 255 18.12 14.96 5.65
N GLU A 256 18.30 13.71 5.25
CA GLU A 256 17.31 12.65 5.39
C GLU A 256 17.58 11.77 6.61
N LYS A 257 16.51 11.23 7.18
CA LYS A 257 16.54 10.30 8.32
C LYS A 257 15.58 9.15 8.08
N LEU A 258 15.94 7.98 8.57
CA LEU A 258 15.01 6.86 8.71
C LEU A 258 14.17 7.09 9.96
N MET A 259 12.85 6.99 9.86
CA MET A 259 11.94 7.05 10.99
C MET A 259 11.16 5.74 11.09
N LEU A 260 11.25 5.10 12.25
CA LEU A 260 10.40 3.98 12.64
C LEU A 260 9.31 4.51 13.57
N GLU A 261 8.06 4.20 13.29
CA GLU A 261 6.89 4.58 14.10
C GLU A 261 6.13 3.32 14.49
N LEU A 262 6.13 3.02 15.78
CA LEU A 262 5.39 1.90 16.35
C LEU A 262 4.21 2.44 17.16
N SER A 263 3.03 1.84 16.96
CA SER A 263 1.78 2.20 17.65
C SER A 263 1.21 0.99 18.37
N GLU A 264 0.55 1.27 19.47
CA GLU A 264 -0.22 0.32 20.25
C GLU A 264 -1.62 0.13 19.68
N LEU A 265 -2.13 -1.09 19.73
CA LEU A 265 -3.51 -1.45 19.44
C LEU A 265 -4.40 -1.05 20.63
N HIS A 266 -5.53 -0.41 20.35
CA HIS A 266 -6.49 0.04 21.38
C HIS A 266 -5.92 0.96 22.48
N GLY A 267 -4.73 1.54 22.26
CA GLY A 267 -4.06 2.42 23.21
C GLY A 267 -3.53 3.70 22.57
N SER A 268 -2.98 4.60 23.40
CA SER A 268 -2.42 5.87 22.95
C SER A 268 -0.89 5.87 22.89
N ARG A 269 -0.22 4.74 23.25
CA ARG A 269 1.23 4.66 23.26
C ARG A 269 1.75 4.61 21.82
N ASN A 270 2.56 5.60 21.47
CA ASN A 270 3.23 5.68 20.17
C ASN A 270 4.68 6.10 20.38
N ILE A 271 5.60 5.37 19.77
CA ILE A 271 7.02 5.65 19.85
C ILE A 271 7.62 5.83 18.46
N ARG A 272 8.37 6.93 18.27
CA ARG A 272 9.07 7.27 17.03
C ARG A 272 10.57 7.28 17.27
N LEU A 273 11.31 6.51 16.50
CA LEU A 273 12.77 6.48 16.50
C LEU A 273 13.27 7.08 15.20
N PHE A 274 14.23 8.00 15.28
CA PHE A 274 14.90 8.62 14.13
C PHE A 274 16.34 8.19 14.11
N TYR A 275 16.81 7.73 12.95
CA TYR A 275 18.16 7.31 12.68
C TYR A 275 18.73 8.04 11.47
N LYS A 276 19.88 8.57 11.61
CA LYS A 276 20.93 8.92 10.66
C LYS A 276 22.21 9.03 11.42
#